data_5ecadd1ce2d1e3e3ccebba4fea670765
#
_entry.id   5ecadd1ce2d1e3e3ccebba4fea670765
#
_cell.length_a   1.000
_cell.length_b   1.000
_cell.length_c   1.000
_cell.angle_alpha   90.00
_cell.angle_beta   90.00
_cell.angle_gamma   90.00
#
_symmetry.space_group_name_H-M   'P 1'
#
loop_
_entity.id
_entity.type
_entity.pdbx_description
1 polymer ?
#
loop_
_entity_poly.entity_id
_entity_poly.type
_entity_poly.pdbx_seq_one_letter_code
_entity_poly.pdbx_strand_id
1 'polypeptide(L)'
;MFSTTASFDADVRHDERLEVLFEELAELTGQRNAIDGRIVEIVAEMDRDELCGATGVRSIAALVAWKTGVAPRNAETVVAVARRLEALPRCAQGMRDGRL
;
A
#
# COMPACT_ATOMS: atom_id res chain seq x y z
N MET A 1 -43.27 -15.08 -18.30
CA MET A 1 -43.33 -14.86 -16.86
C MET A 1 -42.09 -15.41 -16.19
N PHE A 2 -41.56 -14.66 -15.29
CA PHE A 2 -40.33 -15.04 -14.60
C PHE A 2 -40.66 -15.85 -13.38
N SER A 3 -39.99 -16.97 -13.18
CA SER A 3 -40.15 -17.76 -11.99
C SER A 3 -39.38 -17.18 -10.83
N THR A 4 -39.90 -17.26 -9.63
CA THR A 4 -39.23 -16.85 -8.42
C THR A 4 -37.92 -17.62 -8.23
N THR A 5 -37.90 -18.90 -8.64
CA THR A 5 -36.71 -19.74 -8.56
C THR A 5 -35.56 -19.23 -9.39
N ALA A 6 -35.83 -18.76 -10.63
CA ALA A 6 -34.81 -18.21 -11.49
C ALA A 6 -34.20 -16.93 -10.90
N SER A 7 -35.01 -16.06 -10.31
CA SER A 7 -34.57 -14.85 -9.65
C SER A 7 -33.73 -15.17 -8.42
N PHE A 8 -34.14 -16.14 -7.63
CA PHE A 8 -33.40 -16.60 -6.45
C PHE A 8 -32.03 -17.16 -6.84
N ASP A 9 -31.94 -17.99 -7.88
CA ASP A 9 -30.68 -18.56 -8.36
C ASP A 9 -29.73 -17.49 -8.85
N ALA A 10 -30.24 -16.46 -9.52
CA ALA A 10 -29.41 -15.34 -9.97
C ALA A 10 -28.83 -14.57 -8.79
N ASP A 11 -29.62 -14.34 -7.74
CA ASP A 11 -29.17 -13.63 -6.54
C ASP A 11 -28.09 -14.45 -5.79
N VAL A 12 -28.27 -15.77 -5.66
CA VAL A 12 -27.29 -16.65 -5.02
C VAL A 12 -25.96 -16.63 -5.78
N ARG A 13 -26.01 -16.68 -7.10
CA ARG A 13 -24.79 -16.63 -7.92
C ARG A 13 -24.09 -15.28 -7.81
N HIS A 14 -24.83 -14.19 -7.70
CA HIS A 14 -24.27 -12.87 -7.47
C HIS A 14 -23.57 -12.79 -6.11
N ASP A 15 -24.18 -13.34 -5.06
CA ASP A 15 -23.60 -13.35 -3.73
C ASP A 15 -22.31 -14.17 -3.67
N GLU A 16 -22.31 -15.37 -4.28
CA GLU A 16 -21.12 -16.21 -4.35
C GLU A 16 -19.99 -15.52 -5.11
N ARG A 17 -20.34 -14.90 -6.23
CA ARG A 17 -19.37 -14.15 -7.02
C ARG A 17 -18.80 -12.99 -6.25
N LEU A 18 -19.63 -12.29 -5.50
CA LEU A 18 -19.20 -11.16 -4.67
C LEU A 18 -18.23 -11.61 -3.57
N GLU A 19 -18.50 -12.76 -2.94
CA GLU A 19 -17.60 -13.31 -1.92
C GLU A 19 -16.22 -13.63 -2.50
N VAL A 20 -16.17 -14.25 -3.67
CA VAL A 20 -14.90 -14.54 -4.34
C VAL A 20 -14.13 -13.27 -4.64
N LEU A 21 -14.83 -12.25 -5.12
CA LEU A 21 -14.19 -10.95 -5.41
C LEU A 21 -13.71 -10.26 -4.15
N PHE A 22 -14.44 -10.36 -3.05
CA PHE A 22 -14.01 -9.82 -1.76
C PHE A 22 -12.75 -10.52 -1.25
N GLU A 23 -12.67 -11.85 -1.38
CA GLU A 23 -11.48 -12.59 -0.99
C GLU A 23 -10.27 -12.18 -1.80
N GLU A 24 -10.43 -12.03 -3.11
CA GLU A 24 -9.38 -11.57 -3.99
C GLU A 24 -8.93 -10.15 -3.63
N LEU A 25 -9.90 -9.27 -3.36
CA LEU A 25 -9.62 -7.90 -2.95
C LEU A 25 -8.82 -7.85 -1.65
N ALA A 26 -9.19 -8.68 -0.66
CA ALA A 26 -8.46 -8.77 0.61
C ALA A 26 -7.02 -9.25 0.39
N GLU A 27 -6.82 -10.25 -0.46
CA GLU A 27 -5.50 -10.76 -0.79
C GLU A 27 -4.65 -9.68 -1.46
N LEU A 28 -5.19 -8.99 -2.45
CA LEU A 28 -4.49 -7.90 -3.14
C LEU A 28 -4.15 -6.76 -2.19
N THR A 29 -5.06 -6.43 -1.28
CA THR A 29 -4.82 -5.39 -0.26
C THR A 29 -3.66 -5.79 0.66
N GLY A 30 -3.60 -7.06 1.08
CA GLY A 30 -2.49 -7.57 1.87
C GLY A 30 -1.16 -7.47 1.13
N GLN A 31 -1.15 -7.83 -0.15
CA GLN A 31 0.05 -7.71 -0.99
C GLN A 31 0.46 -6.24 -1.14
N ARG A 32 -0.49 -5.35 -1.35
CA ARG A 32 -0.21 -3.93 -1.46
C ARG A 32 0.39 -3.37 -0.18
N ASN A 33 -0.13 -3.77 0.97
CA ASN A 33 0.40 -3.33 2.25
C ASN A 33 1.84 -3.78 2.46
N ALA A 34 2.17 -5.01 2.06
CA ALA A 34 3.54 -5.51 2.14
C ALA A 34 4.47 -4.73 1.22
N ILE A 35 4.02 -4.40 0.01
CA ILE A 35 4.77 -3.60 -0.95
C ILE A 35 4.99 -2.19 -0.41
N ASP A 36 3.94 -1.56 0.11
CA ASP A 36 4.03 -0.23 0.72
C ASP A 36 5.00 -0.22 1.90
N GLY A 37 4.98 -1.27 2.72
CA GLY A 37 5.92 -1.42 3.82
C GLY A 37 7.37 -1.48 3.33
N ARG A 38 7.63 -2.18 2.24
CA ARG A 38 8.97 -2.25 1.65
C ARG A 38 9.40 -0.90 1.08
N ILE A 39 8.49 -0.17 0.44
CA ILE A 39 8.76 1.18 -0.07
C ILE A 39 9.16 2.11 1.08
N VAL A 40 8.44 2.05 2.19
CA VAL A 40 8.73 2.86 3.37
C VAL A 40 10.12 2.53 3.93
N GLU A 41 10.50 1.25 3.99
CA GLU A 41 11.83 0.84 4.43
C GLU A 41 12.93 1.42 3.54
N ILE A 42 12.74 1.39 2.23
CA ILE A 42 13.69 1.94 1.26
C ILE A 42 13.83 3.45 1.45
N VAL A 43 12.70 4.15 1.63
CA VAL A 43 12.69 5.59 1.87
C VAL A 43 13.42 5.93 3.17
N ALA A 44 13.19 5.13 4.23
CA ALA A 44 13.87 5.32 5.51
C ALA A 44 15.40 5.16 5.36
N GLU A 45 15.83 4.18 4.59
CA GLU A 45 17.26 3.97 4.32
C GLU A 45 17.87 5.14 3.56
N MET A 46 17.19 5.62 2.53
CA MET A 46 17.66 6.77 1.77
C MET A 46 17.75 8.04 2.62
N ASP A 47 16.77 8.24 3.49
CA ASP A 47 16.73 9.41 4.38
C ASP A 47 17.84 9.33 5.44
N ARG A 48 17.99 8.16 6.06
CA ARG A 48 19.01 7.94 7.10
C ARG A 48 20.42 8.15 6.56
N ASP A 49 20.70 7.66 5.36
CA ASP A 49 22.04 7.71 4.76
C ASP A 49 22.23 8.98 3.88
N GLU A 50 21.24 9.85 3.87
CA GLU A 50 21.29 11.13 3.13
C GLU A 50 21.58 10.96 1.65
N LEU A 51 21.04 9.90 1.04
CA LEU A 51 21.35 9.56 -0.34
C LEU A 51 20.70 10.47 -1.39
N CYS A 52 19.67 11.24 -1.02
CA CYS A 52 18.99 12.11 -1.97
C CYS A 52 19.91 13.21 -2.55
N GLY A 53 20.93 13.61 -1.80
CA GLY A 53 21.90 14.60 -2.28
C GLY A 53 22.67 14.15 -3.51
N ALA A 54 22.87 12.86 -3.68
CA ALA A 54 23.58 12.30 -4.83
C ALA A 54 22.83 12.48 -6.15
N THR A 55 21.51 12.72 -6.09
CA THR A 55 20.66 12.86 -7.28
C THR A 55 20.44 14.31 -7.68
N GLY A 56 20.87 15.27 -6.86
CA GLY A 56 20.61 16.69 -7.08
C GLY A 56 19.18 17.12 -6.78
N VAL A 57 18.36 16.27 -6.20
CA VAL A 57 16.98 16.58 -5.84
C VAL A 57 16.94 17.27 -4.48
N ARG A 58 16.03 18.25 -4.32
CA ARG A 58 15.96 19.10 -3.12
C ARG A 58 15.67 18.35 -1.83
N SER A 59 14.86 17.29 -1.89
CA SER A 59 14.40 16.59 -0.70
C SER A 59 14.10 15.14 -1.01
N ILE A 60 14.07 14.32 0.03
CA ILE A 60 13.69 12.91 -0.11
C ILE A 60 12.26 12.78 -0.62
N ALA A 61 11.34 13.65 -0.21
CA ALA A 61 9.96 13.62 -0.71
C ALA A 61 9.91 13.89 -2.21
N ALA A 62 10.69 14.86 -2.70
CA ALA A 62 10.77 15.15 -4.13
C ALA A 62 11.33 13.96 -4.91
N LEU A 63 12.35 13.30 -4.37
CA LEU A 63 12.93 12.11 -4.97
C LEU A 63 11.91 10.97 -5.06
N VAL A 64 11.16 10.72 -3.98
CA VAL A 64 10.12 9.70 -3.94
C VAL A 64 9.02 10.01 -4.95
N ALA A 65 8.56 11.25 -5.01
CA ALA A 65 7.54 11.66 -5.97
C ALA A 65 8.01 11.42 -7.42
N TRP A 66 9.25 11.78 -7.71
CA TRP A 66 9.82 11.60 -9.05
C TRP A 66 9.94 10.13 -9.43
N LYS A 67 10.47 9.29 -8.54
CA LYS A 67 10.73 7.87 -8.86
C LYS A 67 9.49 7.00 -8.84
N THR A 68 8.50 7.33 -8.01
CA THR A 68 7.30 6.50 -7.89
C THR A 68 6.10 7.04 -8.67
N GLY A 69 6.17 8.29 -9.11
CA GLY A 69 5.06 8.92 -9.81
C GLY A 69 3.89 9.33 -8.92
N VAL A 70 4.03 9.22 -7.60
CA VAL A 70 2.97 9.66 -6.68
C VAL A 70 2.95 11.16 -6.56
N ALA A 71 1.79 11.72 -6.17
CA ALA A 71 1.66 13.16 -5.93
C ALA A 71 2.60 13.60 -4.79
N PRO A 72 3.14 14.83 -4.83
CA PRO A 72 4.05 15.32 -3.80
C PRO A 72 3.51 15.17 -2.38
N ARG A 73 2.21 15.41 -2.17
CA ARG A 73 1.59 15.23 -0.85
C ARG A 73 1.71 13.79 -0.37
N ASN A 74 1.51 12.83 -1.25
CA ASN A 74 1.60 11.41 -0.90
C ASN A 74 3.06 11.02 -0.63
N ALA A 75 4.01 11.58 -1.38
CA ALA A 75 5.43 11.36 -1.13
C ALA A 75 5.84 11.89 0.25
N GLU A 76 5.34 13.06 0.63
CA GLU A 76 5.59 13.63 1.96
C GLU A 76 5.03 12.72 3.07
N THR A 77 3.86 12.14 2.84
CA THR A 77 3.26 11.19 3.78
C THR A 77 4.13 9.96 3.94
N VAL A 78 4.63 9.40 2.84
CA VAL A 78 5.52 8.23 2.86
C VAL A 78 6.79 8.54 3.66
N VAL A 79 7.39 9.70 3.43
CA VAL A 79 8.60 10.12 4.17
C VAL A 79 8.31 10.29 5.66
N ALA A 80 7.18 10.90 6.01
CA ALA A 80 6.78 11.08 7.40
C ALA A 80 6.61 9.72 8.11
N VAL A 81 5.98 8.76 7.45
CA VAL A 81 5.81 7.41 7.98
C VAL A 81 7.17 6.74 8.14
N ALA A 82 8.06 6.86 7.14
CA ALA A 82 9.40 6.28 7.19
C ALA A 82 10.19 6.77 8.40
N ARG A 83 10.13 8.07 8.67
CA ARG A 83 10.83 8.67 9.82
C ARG A 83 10.27 8.18 11.16
N ARG A 84 8.96 8.00 11.23
CA ARG A 84 8.32 7.43 12.43
C ARG A 84 8.73 6.00 12.67
N LEU A 85 8.86 5.20 11.63
CA LEU A 85 9.19 3.79 11.74
C LEU A 85 10.61 3.55 12.23
N GLU A 86 11.52 4.46 11.95
CA GLU A 86 12.89 4.38 12.51
C GLU A 86 12.87 4.44 14.04
N ALA A 87 11.90 5.16 14.62
CA ALA A 87 11.73 5.26 16.05
C ALA A 87 10.82 4.16 16.63
N LEU A 88 10.13 3.39 15.78
CA LEU A 88 9.15 2.39 16.18
C LEU A 88 9.37 1.07 15.41
N PRO A 89 10.42 0.31 15.76
CA PRO A 89 10.79 -0.92 15.02
C PRO A 89 9.66 -1.95 14.89
N ARG A 90 8.77 -2.03 15.88
CA ARG A 90 7.64 -2.98 15.84
C ARG A 90 6.65 -2.62 14.74
N CYS A 91 6.43 -1.34 14.48
CA CYS A 91 5.59 -0.89 13.38
C CYS A 91 6.20 -1.25 12.03
N ALA A 92 7.51 -1.08 11.89
CA ALA A 92 8.23 -1.46 10.68
C ALA A 92 8.07 -2.95 10.40
N GLN A 93 8.18 -3.80 11.42
CA GLN A 93 7.98 -5.23 11.25
C GLN A 93 6.55 -5.56 10.81
N GLY A 94 5.55 -4.92 11.41
CA GLY A 94 4.15 -5.10 11.03
C GLY A 94 3.89 -4.74 9.57
N MET A 95 4.47 -3.66 9.09
CA MET A 95 4.35 -3.24 7.70
C MET A 95 5.02 -4.22 6.74
N ARG A 96 6.21 -4.72 7.08
CA ARG A 96 6.90 -5.74 6.28
C ARG A 96 6.05 -6.99 6.11
N ASP A 97 5.33 -7.37 7.15
CA ASP A 97 4.48 -8.54 7.13
C ASP A 97 3.11 -8.27 6.49
N GLY A 98 2.84 -7.04 6.08
CA GLY A 98 1.58 -6.67 5.44
C GLY A 98 0.41 -6.54 6.41
N ARG A 99 0.67 -6.35 7.71
CA ARG A 99 -0.38 -6.32 8.74
C ARG A 99 -0.92 -4.91 9.04
N LEU A 100 -0.28 -3.90 8.54
CA LEU A 100 -0.69 -2.52 8.77
C LEU A 100 -1.30 -1.87 7.56
#